data_015b4a5c2a555bbde637e7eabe845d3a
#
_entry.id   015b4a5c2a555bbde637e7eabe845d3a
#
_cell.length_a   1.000
_cell.length_b   1.000
_cell.length_c   1.000
_cell.angle_alpha   90.00
_cell.angle_beta   90.00
_cell.angle_gamma   90.00
#
_symmetry.space_group_name_H-M   'P 1'
#
loop_
_entity.id
_entity.type
_entity.pdbx_description
1 polymer ?
#
loop_
_entity_poly.entity_id
_entity_poly.type
_entity_poly.pdbx_seq_one_letter_code
_entity_poly.pdbx_strand_id
1 'polypeptide(L)'
;MTESRRVPAGIVLAAGGPVCAALVVLVAFVAGEWAGYSPLRYTPPRNIAEAAAMASASEVLRHLRAGEDPNAIVSVRPDVISSSVTEVSAVEAAVWGRTIELIRLLDREGAIATPERRQYLACLSEAVQARDIRDYLAPHGTHGCDVDAVMQSIQARAR
;
A
#
# COMPACT_ATOMS: atom_id res chain seq x y z
N MET A 1 47.47 37.29 36.52
CA MET A 1 46.87 37.87 35.29
C MET A 1 46.40 36.73 34.42
N THR A 2 45.13 36.42 34.54
CA THR A 2 44.47 35.31 33.77
C THR A 2 43.71 35.93 32.61
N GLU A 3 44.30 35.84 31.41
CA GLU A 3 43.75 36.39 30.19
C GLU A 3 42.59 35.42 29.73
N SER A 4 41.36 35.84 29.97
CA SER A 4 40.14 35.14 29.56
C SER A 4 40.01 35.24 28.04
N ARG A 5 40.43 34.21 27.34
CA ARG A 5 40.34 34.07 25.88
C ARG A 5 38.87 33.95 25.49
N ARG A 6 38.23 35.05 25.12
CA ARG A 6 36.86 35.07 24.56
C ARG A 6 36.86 34.38 23.19
N VAL A 7 36.31 33.21 23.11
CA VAL A 7 36.06 32.53 21.83
C VAL A 7 35.01 33.35 21.05
N PRO A 8 35.30 33.79 19.81
CA PRO A 8 34.36 34.61 19.06
C PRO A 8 33.09 33.79 18.73
N ALA A 9 31.94 34.37 19.04
CA ALA A 9 30.62 33.74 18.89
C ALA A 9 30.35 33.20 17.46
N GLY A 10 31.01 33.77 16.45
CA GLY A 10 30.91 33.31 15.06
C GLY A 10 31.46 31.90 14.79
N ILE A 11 32.47 31.44 15.56
CA ILE A 11 33.08 30.12 15.42
C ILE A 11 32.11 29.04 15.99
N VAL A 12 31.37 29.35 17.03
CA VAL A 12 30.39 28.44 17.66
C VAL A 12 29.21 28.22 16.74
N LEU A 13 28.75 29.25 16.04
CA LEU A 13 27.64 29.12 15.04
C LEU A 13 28.06 28.35 13.81
N ALA A 14 29.29 28.51 13.30
CA ALA A 14 29.76 27.79 12.12
C ALA A 14 30.01 26.29 12.38
N ALA A 15 30.40 25.92 13.59
CA ALA A 15 30.64 24.52 13.97
C ALA A 15 29.37 23.79 14.41
N GLY A 16 28.37 24.50 14.99
CA GLY A 16 27.12 23.92 15.47
C GLY A 16 26.06 23.66 14.39
N GLY A 17 26.06 24.44 13.29
CA GLY A 17 25.09 24.36 12.21
C GLY A 17 24.97 22.95 11.58
N PRO A 18 26.05 22.33 11.10
CA PRO A 18 26.01 21.03 10.48
C PRO A 18 25.62 19.90 11.46
N VAL A 19 26.01 20.03 12.74
CA VAL A 19 25.62 19.02 13.76
C VAL A 19 24.13 19.09 14.08
N CYS A 20 23.56 20.29 14.22
CA CYS A 20 22.12 20.46 14.43
C CYS A 20 21.31 19.98 13.22
N ALA A 21 21.76 20.26 12.00
CA ALA A 21 21.10 19.76 10.79
C ALA A 21 21.12 18.23 10.72
N ALA A 22 22.24 17.58 11.02
CA ALA A 22 22.36 16.13 11.07
C ALA A 22 21.44 15.51 12.13
N LEU A 23 21.33 16.11 13.31
CA LEU A 23 20.43 15.67 14.38
C LEU A 23 18.95 15.79 13.97
N VAL A 24 18.55 16.88 13.33
CA VAL A 24 17.16 17.05 12.84
C VAL A 24 16.82 15.99 11.80
N VAL A 25 17.72 15.71 10.86
CA VAL A 25 17.53 14.65 9.86
C VAL A 25 17.42 13.28 10.54
N LEU A 26 18.31 12.97 11.49
CA LEU A 26 18.28 11.71 12.24
C LEU A 26 16.96 11.53 13.01
N VAL A 27 16.49 12.58 13.70
CA VAL A 27 15.22 12.56 14.44
C VAL A 27 14.04 12.37 13.48
N ALA A 28 14.06 13.04 12.32
CA ALA A 28 13.01 12.86 11.30
C ALA A 28 12.98 11.42 10.75
N PHE A 29 14.14 10.79 10.52
CA PHE A 29 14.24 9.39 10.12
C PHE A 29 13.69 8.45 11.21
N VAL A 30 14.11 8.61 12.46
CA VAL A 30 13.64 7.78 13.58
C VAL A 30 12.14 7.96 13.80
N ALA A 31 11.63 9.19 13.76
CA ALA A 31 10.20 9.47 13.89
C ALA A 31 9.41 8.87 12.71
N GLY A 32 9.94 8.90 11.50
CA GLY A 32 9.36 8.26 10.32
C GLY A 32 9.25 6.75 10.48
N GLU A 33 10.28 6.07 10.99
CA GLU A 33 10.27 4.64 11.30
C GLU A 33 9.18 4.30 12.34
N TRP A 34 9.04 5.10 13.39
CA TRP A 34 7.99 4.91 14.41
C TRP A 34 6.58 5.16 13.87
N ALA A 35 6.44 6.04 12.89
CA ALA A 35 5.18 6.28 12.20
C ALA A 35 4.88 5.22 11.09
N GLY A 36 5.75 4.21 10.93
CA GLY A 36 5.62 3.18 9.89
C GLY A 36 6.08 3.63 8.51
N TYR A 37 6.66 4.81 8.38
CA TYR A 37 7.22 5.32 7.14
C TYR A 37 8.70 4.97 7.05
N SER A 38 9.04 3.89 6.37
CA SER A 38 10.40 3.36 6.26
C SER A 38 10.94 3.54 4.83
N PRO A 39 11.45 4.72 4.47
CA PRO A 39 11.94 4.98 3.12
C PRO A 39 13.14 4.09 2.73
N LEU A 40 13.85 3.56 3.72
CA LEU A 40 14.98 2.65 3.51
C LEU A 40 14.56 1.18 3.28
N ARG A 41 13.31 0.83 3.54
CA ARG A 41 12.77 -0.52 3.36
C ARG A 41 11.81 -0.64 2.18
N TYR A 42 11.73 0.40 1.34
CA TYR A 42 10.90 0.32 0.14
C TYR A 42 11.44 -0.78 -0.78
N THR A 43 10.72 -1.89 -0.81
CA THR A 43 10.96 -2.94 -1.78
C THR A 43 9.99 -2.74 -2.93
N PRO A 44 10.45 -2.48 -4.15
CA PRO A 44 9.55 -2.23 -5.28
C PRO A 44 8.64 -3.44 -5.51
N PRO A 45 7.38 -3.21 -5.90
CA PRO A 45 6.45 -4.28 -6.21
C PRO A 45 6.96 -5.10 -7.40
N ARG A 46 6.82 -6.43 -7.32
CA ARG A 46 7.29 -7.38 -8.33
C ARG A 46 6.27 -7.57 -9.46
N ASN A 47 5.00 -7.32 -9.17
CA ASN A 47 3.89 -7.49 -10.09
C ASN A 47 2.76 -6.50 -9.77
N ILE A 48 1.76 -6.45 -10.64
CA ILE A 48 0.63 -5.54 -10.53
C ILE A 48 -0.19 -5.74 -9.24
N ALA A 49 -0.30 -6.97 -8.71
CA ALA A 49 -1.05 -7.22 -7.49
C ALA A 49 -0.32 -6.69 -6.25
N GLU A 50 1.01 -6.85 -6.16
CA GLU A 50 1.80 -6.19 -5.11
C GLU A 50 1.69 -4.67 -5.18
N ALA A 51 1.78 -4.08 -6.40
CA ALA A 51 1.62 -2.65 -6.59
C ALA A 51 0.25 -2.15 -6.12
N ALA A 52 -0.81 -2.93 -6.39
CA ALA A 52 -2.17 -2.62 -5.97
C ALA A 52 -2.35 -2.76 -4.45
N ALA A 53 -1.82 -3.81 -3.84
CA ALA A 53 -1.86 -4.00 -2.38
C ALA A 53 -1.12 -2.88 -1.62
N MET A 54 -0.01 -2.40 -2.18
CA MET A 54 0.79 -1.28 -1.64
C MET A 54 0.19 0.10 -1.96
N ALA A 55 -1.00 0.17 -2.54
CA ALA A 55 -1.70 1.39 -2.92
C ALA A 55 -0.89 2.32 -3.87
N SER A 56 0.01 1.77 -4.69
CA SER A 56 0.87 2.52 -5.60
C SER A 56 0.28 2.62 -7.00
N ALA A 57 -0.50 3.67 -7.27
CA ALA A 57 -1.12 3.88 -8.59
C ALA A 57 -0.10 4.02 -9.72
N SER A 58 1.05 4.64 -9.48
CA SER A 58 2.12 4.80 -10.47
C SER A 58 2.71 3.46 -10.90
N GLU A 59 2.93 2.55 -9.93
CA GLU A 59 3.44 1.22 -10.20
C GLU A 59 2.38 0.35 -10.90
N VAL A 60 1.11 0.41 -10.47
CA VAL A 60 0.00 -0.27 -11.17
C VAL A 60 -0.05 0.16 -12.64
N LEU A 61 -0.01 1.48 -12.91
CA LEU A 61 0.02 1.99 -14.29
C LEU A 61 1.26 1.54 -15.07
N ARG A 62 2.41 1.43 -14.42
CA ARG A 62 3.64 0.93 -15.05
C ARG A 62 3.49 -0.53 -15.48
N HIS A 63 2.93 -1.39 -14.62
CA HIS A 63 2.68 -2.81 -14.91
C HIS A 63 1.61 -2.98 -16.01
N LEU A 64 0.52 -2.20 -15.98
CA LEU A 64 -0.49 -2.20 -17.04
C LEU A 64 0.10 -1.82 -18.41
N ARG A 65 0.95 -0.77 -18.44
CA ARG A 65 1.65 -0.36 -19.68
C ARG A 65 2.65 -1.41 -20.17
N ALA A 66 3.21 -2.21 -19.29
CA ALA A 66 4.05 -3.35 -19.62
C ALA A 66 3.25 -4.56 -20.15
N GLY A 67 1.92 -4.48 -20.16
CA GLY A 67 1.02 -5.53 -20.66
C GLY A 67 0.66 -6.60 -19.62
N GLU A 68 0.88 -6.35 -18.33
CA GLU A 68 0.40 -7.28 -17.30
C GLU A 68 -1.12 -7.27 -17.22
N ASP A 69 -1.72 -8.47 -17.19
CA ASP A 69 -3.15 -8.64 -17.06
C ASP A 69 -3.61 -8.38 -15.61
N PRO A 70 -4.46 -7.37 -15.34
CA PRO A 70 -4.95 -7.08 -14.00
C PRO A 70 -5.85 -8.18 -13.41
N ASN A 71 -6.34 -9.11 -14.24
CA ASN A 71 -7.14 -10.26 -13.81
C ASN A 71 -6.31 -11.51 -13.51
N ALA A 72 -5.05 -11.54 -13.92
CA ALA A 72 -4.17 -12.67 -13.63
C ALA A 72 -4.04 -12.88 -12.11
N ILE A 73 -4.15 -14.13 -11.68
CA ILE A 73 -3.85 -14.53 -10.30
C ILE A 73 -2.33 -14.67 -10.18
N VAL A 74 -1.74 -13.87 -9.33
CA VAL A 74 -0.28 -13.83 -9.13
C VAL A 74 0.07 -13.92 -7.65
N SER A 75 1.25 -14.44 -7.36
CA SER A 75 1.74 -14.56 -6.00
C SER A 75 2.20 -13.20 -5.47
N VAL A 76 1.72 -12.85 -4.29
CA VAL A 76 2.11 -11.68 -3.51
C VAL A 76 2.98 -12.11 -2.36
N ARG A 77 4.07 -11.37 -2.11
CA ARG A 77 5.02 -11.66 -1.03
C ARG A 77 4.36 -11.63 0.34
N PRO A 78 4.94 -12.39 1.32
CA PRO A 78 4.56 -12.22 2.73
C PRO A 78 4.65 -10.76 3.17
N ASP A 79 3.83 -10.41 4.14
CA ASP A 79 3.76 -9.10 4.78
C ASP A 79 3.22 -7.95 3.89
N VAL A 80 2.78 -8.23 2.66
CA VAL A 80 2.10 -7.25 1.81
C VAL A 80 0.58 -7.29 2.04
N ILE A 81 -0.02 -8.47 2.00
CA ILE A 81 -1.45 -8.69 2.27
C ILE A 81 -1.64 -9.53 3.54
N SER A 82 -0.84 -10.57 3.70
CA SER A 82 -0.87 -11.51 4.82
C SER A 82 0.55 -11.92 5.22
N SER A 83 0.70 -12.61 6.34
CA SER A 83 2.00 -13.15 6.79
C SER A 83 2.54 -14.30 5.93
N SER A 84 1.74 -14.83 5.00
CA SER A 84 2.11 -15.89 4.07
C SER A 84 2.03 -15.41 2.62
N VAL A 85 2.64 -16.17 1.70
CA VAL A 85 2.46 -15.96 0.26
C VAL A 85 0.98 -16.16 -0.08
N THR A 86 0.39 -15.23 -0.78
CA THR A 86 -1.04 -15.26 -1.14
C THR A 86 -1.19 -15.05 -2.64
N GLU A 87 -2.04 -15.83 -3.29
CA GLU A 87 -2.33 -15.71 -4.72
C GLU A 87 -3.62 -14.89 -4.92
N VAL A 88 -3.49 -13.71 -5.53
CA VAL A 88 -4.62 -12.78 -5.75
C VAL A 88 -4.47 -12.05 -7.09
N SER A 89 -5.57 -11.54 -7.61
CA SER A 89 -5.55 -10.59 -8.72
C SER A 89 -5.26 -9.16 -8.26
N ALA A 90 -4.90 -8.27 -9.18
CA ALA A 90 -4.64 -6.86 -8.85
C ALA A 90 -5.86 -6.18 -8.22
N VAL A 91 -7.08 -6.51 -8.64
CA VAL A 91 -8.30 -5.92 -8.08
C VAL A 91 -8.56 -6.43 -6.66
N GLU A 92 -8.37 -7.71 -6.39
CA GLU A 92 -8.47 -8.26 -5.03
C GLU A 92 -7.44 -7.61 -4.11
N ALA A 93 -6.20 -7.47 -4.59
CA ALA A 93 -5.13 -6.79 -3.86
C ALA A 93 -5.46 -5.31 -3.58
N ALA A 94 -6.08 -4.58 -4.52
CA ALA A 94 -6.53 -3.20 -4.31
C ALA A 94 -7.65 -3.10 -3.25
N VAL A 95 -8.53 -4.10 -3.14
CA VAL A 95 -9.54 -4.19 -2.06
C VAL A 95 -8.85 -4.35 -0.71
N TRP A 96 -7.84 -5.20 -0.61
CA TRP A 96 -7.02 -5.34 0.60
C TRP A 96 -6.28 -4.06 0.96
N GLY A 97 -5.75 -3.34 -0.03
CA GLY A 97 -5.11 -2.03 0.13
C GLY A 97 -6.10 -0.91 0.46
N ARG A 98 -7.42 -1.17 0.42
CA ARG A 98 -8.51 -0.23 0.72
C ARG A 98 -8.43 1.07 -0.09
N THR A 99 -8.01 0.99 -1.36
CA THR A 99 -7.77 2.17 -2.20
C THR A 99 -8.82 2.24 -3.30
N ILE A 100 -9.86 3.05 -3.09
CA ILE A 100 -10.99 3.23 -4.03
C ILE A 100 -10.52 3.77 -5.39
N GLU A 101 -9.49 4.62 -5.42
CA GLU A 101 -8.93 5.18 -6.65
C GLU A 101 -8.35 4.10 -7.55
N LEU A 102 -7.68 3.09 -6.96
CA LEU A 102 -7.16 1.94 -7.70
C LEU A 102 -8.29 1.03 -8.21
N ILE A 103 -9.33 0.83 -7.43
CA ILE A 103 -10.52 0.08 -7.88
C ILE A 103 -11.13 0.76 -9.11
N ARG A 104 -11.31 2.08 -9.08
CA ARG A 104 -11.83 2.86 -10.22
C ARG A 104 -10.88 2.82 -11.42
N LEU A 105 -9.58 2.83 -11.19
CA LEU A 105 -8.58 2.70 -12.26
C LEU A 105 -8.71 1.32 -12.92
N LEU A 106 -8.66 0.25 -12.14
CA LEU A 106 -8.73 -1.13 -12.62
C LEU A 106 -10.09 -1.46 -13.27
N ASP A 107 -11.19 -0.88 -12.77
CA ASP A 107 -12.53 -1.01 -13.40
C ASP A 107 -12.55 -0.40 -14.81
N ARG A 108 -11.93 0.77 -15.00
CA ARG A 108 -11.77 1.40 -16.34
C ARG A 108 -10.92 0.58 -17.30
N GLU A 109 -9.94 -0.16 -16.77
CA GLU A 109 -9.10 -1.09 -17.54
C GLU A 109 -9.80 -2.45 -17.78
N GLY A 110 -11.08 -2.58 -17.39
CA GLY A 110 -11.88 -3.78 -17.66
C GLY A 110 -11.65 -4.95 -16.70
N ALA A 111 -10.97 -4.73 -15.58
CA ALA A 111 -10.71 -5.78 -14.58
C ALA A 111 -11.97 -6.21 -13.79
N ILE A 112 -13.08 -5.45 -13.90
CA ILE A 112 -14.36 -5.74 -13.23
C ILE A 112 -15.47 -5.87 -14.28
N ALA A 113 -15.26 -6.74 -15.26
CA ALA A 113 -16.10 -6.80 -16.46
C ALA A 113 -17.46 -7.48 -16.24
N THR A 114 -17.59 -8.37 -15.24
CA THR A 114 -18.84 -9.14 -15.04
C THR A 114 -19.54 -8.78 -13.74
N PRO A 115 -20.88 -8.88 -13.68
CA PRO A 115 -21.65 -8.64 -12.46
C PRO A 115 -21.28 -9.60 -11.32
N GLU A 116 -20.94 -10.86 -11.63
CA GLU A 116 -20.52 -11.85 -10.64
C GLU A 116 -19.18 -11.44 -10.00
N ARG A 117 -18.23 -10.97 -10.82
CA ARG A 117 -16.94 -10.46 -10.33
C ARG A 117 -17.13 -9.23 -9.45
N ARG A 118 -18.04 -8.33 -9.86
CA ARG A 118 -18.38 -7.13 -9.09
C ARG A 118 -18.98 -7.49 -7.74
N GLN A 119 -19.92 -8.44 -7.70
CA GLN A 119 -20.53 -8.90 -6.46
C GLN A 119 -19.51 -9.61 -5.55
N TYR A 120 -18.65 -10.46 -6.11
CA TYR A 120 -17.56 -11.09 -5.34
C TYR A 120 -16.65 -10.06 -4.67
N LEU A 121 -16.22 -9.04 -5.41
CA LEU A 121 -15.36 -7.97 -4.88
C LEU A 121 -16.09 -7.10 -3.85
N ALA A 122 -17.39 -6.88 -4.00
CA ALA A 122 -18.22 -6.20 -3.01
C ALA A 122 -18.27 -7.01 -1.69
N CYS A 123 -18.43 -8.33 -1.77
CA CYS A 123 -18.34 -9.22 -0.60
C CYS A 123 -16.95 -9.20 0.05
N LEU A 124 -15.89 -9.23 -0.76
CA LEU A 124 -14.53 -9.10 -0.23
C LEU A 124 -14.32 -7.75 0.47
N SER A 125 -14.87 -6.66 -0.11
CA SER A 125 -14.80 -5.32 0.49
C SER A 125 -15.51 -5.26 1.85
N GLU A 126 -16.62 -5.99 2.01
CA GLU A 126 -17.31 -6.12 3.28
C GLU A 126 -16.47 -6.89 4.30
N ALA A 127 -15.84 -8.00 3.90
CA ALA A 127 -14.94 -8.80 4.72
C ALA A 127 -13.76 -7.98 5.29
N VAL A 128 -13.18 -7.11 4.47
CA VAL A 128 -12.04 -6.25 4.87
C VAL A 128 -12.48 -4.87 5.40
N GLN A 129 -13.79 -4.65 5.55
CA GLN A 129 -14.39 -3.40 6.07
C GLN A 129 -14.06 -2.15 5.22
N ALA A 130 -13.90 -2.30 3.91
CA ALA A 130 -13.67 -1.23 2.93
C ALA A 130 -15.02 -0.71 2.40
N ARG A 131 -15.72 0.10 3.21
CA ARG A 131 -17.10 0.53 2.94
C ARG A 131 -17.25 1.34 1.66
N ASP A 132 -16.36 2.24 1.38
CA ASP A 132 -16.32 3.08 0.19
C ASP A 132 -16.19 2.26 -1.10
N ILE A 133 -15.37 1.20 -1.08
CA ILE A 133 -15.22 0.25 -2.18
C ILE A 133 -16.49 -0.60 -2.35
N ARG A 134 -17.04 -1.11 -1.24
CA ARG A 134 -18.30 -1.85 -1.26
C ARG A 134 -19.43 -1.02 -1.87
N ASP A 135 -19.60 0.23 -1.43
CA ASP A 135 -20.65 1.14 -1.90
C ASP A 135 -20.47 1.50 -3.39
N TYR A 136 -19.25 1.56 -3.88
CA TYR A 136 -18.95 1.71 -5.30
C TYR A 136 -19.32 0.47 -6.12
N LEU A 137 -18.99 -0.73 -5.61
CA LEU A 137 -19.19 -2.00 -6.33
C LEU A 137 -20.64 -2.48 -6.27
N ALA A 138 -21.33 -2.24 -5.16
CA ALA A 138 -22.71 -2.67 -4.93
C ALA A 138 -23.55 -1.53 -4.29
N PRO A 139 -23.92 -0.50 -5.06
CA PRO A 139 -24.65 0.66 -4.53
C PRO A 139 -26.04 0.31 -4.00
N HIS A 140 -26.61 -0.84 -4.38
CA HIS A 140 -27.90 -1.35 -3.90
C HIS A 140 -27.75 -2.43 -2.80
N GLY A 141 -26.55 -2.60 -2.26
CA GLY A 141 -26.24 -3.59 -1.22
C GLY A 141 -25.72 -4.92 -1.75
N THR A 142 -25.09 -5.68 -0.88
CA THR A 142 -24.54 -7.02 -1.17
C THR A 142 -25.58 -8.08 -0.84
N HIS A 143 -26.42 -8.45 -1.81
CA HIS A 143 -27.38 -9.53 -1.62
C HIS A 143 -26.69 -10.90 -1.73
N GLY A 144 -26.89 -11.76 -0.71
CA GLY A 144 -26.36 -13.13 -0.72
C GLY A 144 -24.84 -13.21 -0.53
N CYS A 145 -24.24 -12.22 0.14
CA CYS A 145 -22.83 -12.24 0.45
C CYS A 145 -22.51 -13.25 1.55
N ASP A 146 -21.70 -14.24 1.24
CA ASP A 146 -21.10 -15.15 2.22
C ASP A 146 -19.62 -14.74 2.41
N VAL A 147 -19.40 -13.90 3.41
CA VAL A 147 -18.07 -13.36 3.77
C VAL A 147 -17.12 -14.50 4.13
N ASP A 148 -17.60 -15.52 4.85
CA ASP A 148 -16.75 -16.63 5.29
C ASP A 148 -16.29 -17.47 4.10
N ALA A 149 -17.18 -17.75 3.14
CA ALA A 149 -16.81 -18.45 1.91
C ALA A 149 -15.79 -17.69 1.07
N VAL A 150 -15.93 -16.36 0.96
CA VAL A 150 -14.96 -15.51 0.25
C VAL A 150 -13.60 -15.55 0.94
N MET A 151 -13.56 -15.41 2.27
CA MET A 151 -12.31 -15.45 3.02
C MET A 151 -11.63 -16.82 2.96
N GLN A 152 -12.40 -17.91 3.05
CA GLN A 152 -11.88 -19.28 2.90
C GLN A 152 -11.28 -19.49 1.50
N SER A 153 -11.91 -18.97 0.45
CA SER A 153 -11.39 -19.10 -0.93
C SER A 153 -10.02 -18.45 -1.11
N ILE A 154 -9.77 -17.33 -0.44
CA ILE A 154 -8.48 -16.62 -0.47
C ILE A 154 -7.45 -17.37 0.40
N GLN A 155 -7.85 -17.81 1.60
CA GLN A 155 -6.96 -18.59 2.47
C GLN A 155 -6.53 -19.92 1.83
N ALA A 156 -7.42 -20.57 1.07
CA ALA A 156 -7.08 -21.79 0.34
C ALA A 156 -6.00 -21.56 -0.75
N ARG A 157 -5.83 -20.33 -1.21
CA ARG A 157 -4.76 -19.92 -2.16
C ARG A 157 -3.49 -19.42 -1.47
N ALA A 158 -3.50 -19.26 -0.14
CA ALA A 158 -2.31 -18.92 0.65
C ALA A 158 -1.45 -20.17 0.89
N ARG A 159 -0.13 -20.05 0.71
CA ARG A 159 0.86 -21.14 0.86
C ARG A 159 1.93 -20.79 1.88
#